data_bfdf7ed96a543c5ed7db7ca5dc4fba5b
#
_entry.id   bfdf7ed96a543c5ed7db7ca5dc4fba5b
#
_cell.length_a   1.000
_cell.length_b   1.000
_cell.length_c   1.000
_cell.angle_alpha   90.00
_cell.angle_beta   90.00
_cell.angle_gamma   90.00
#
_symmetry.space_group_name_H-M   'P 1'
#
loop_
_entity.id
_entity.type
_entity.pdbx_description
1 polymer ?
#
loop_
_entity_poly.entity_id
_entity_poly.type
_entity_poly.pdbx_seq_one_letter_code
_entity_poly.pdbx_strand_id
1 'polypeptide(L)'
;MCEGCGNIRGQFHSRRGGEDGFVLTEIAVSLPILALLLTFLAFAVVWSFRCYRQEIADAELRQEMQIAAARIVESALLSDRIRERQRGVYEMRQLLSNQEAKDRYWLSDGRLIFTDASFPITGAFSDAGVHITSFSVQPDAHAPRLYHIEMTGRSMVTGRTYTLTTSVYLREDMGGT
;
A
#
# COMPACT_ATOMS: atom_id res chain seq x y z
N MET A 1 -103.60 4.55 -6.23
CA MET A 1 -103.69 4.91 -7.67
C MET A 1 -102.30 5.36 -8.08
N CYS A 2 -101.73 4.61 -8.99
CA CYS A 2 -100.76 4.97 -10.00
C CYS A 2 -99.40 5.42 -9.55
N GLU A 3 -98.40 4.61 -9.72
CA GLU A 3 -97.56 4.30 -10.96
C GLU A 3 -96.48 5.34 -11.18
N GLY A 4 -95.24 4.86 -11.22
CA GLY A 4 -94.10 5.64 -11.65
C GLY A 4 -92.80 4.97 -11.31
N CYS A 5 -92.62 3.71 -11.73
CA CYS A 5 -91.32 3.01 -11.69
C CYS A 5 -90.41 3.55 -12.77
N GLY A 6 -89.47 4.41 -12.41
CA GLY A 6 -88.44 4.89 -13.29
C GLY A 6 -87.15 4.08 -13.10
N ASN A 7 -86.95 3.13 -13.98
CA ASN A 7 -85.71 2.29 -14.07
C ASN A 7 -84.57 3.09 -14.62
N ILE A 8 -83.64 3.58 -13.74
CA ILE A 8 -82.43 4.18 -14.15
C ILE A 8 -81.33 3.08 -14.13
N ARG A 9 -81.18 2.38 -15.25
CA ARG A 9 -79.99 1.58 -15.54
C ARG A 9 -78.80 2.54 -15.78
N GLY A 10 -78.07 2.80 -14.72
CA GLY A 10 -76.75 3.44 -14.84
C GLY A 10 -75.86 2.54 -15.64
N GLN A 11 -75.52 2.96 -16.85
CA GLN A 11 -74.44 2.39 -17.63
C GLN A 11 -73.08 2.72 -16.94
N PHE A 12 -72.55 1.78 -16.17
CA PHE A 12 -71.17 1.81 -15.78
C PHE A 12 -70.34 1.53 -17.04
N HIS A 13 -69.93 2.58 -17.72
CA HIS A 13 -68.85 2.52 -18.72
C HIS A 13 -67.56 2.21 -17.99
N SER A 14 -67.21 0.96 -17.98
CA SER A 14 -65.84 0.51 -17.59
C SER A 14 -64.87 1.03 -18.61
N ARG A 15 -64.36 2.23 -18.41
CA ARG A 15 -63.16 2.75 -19.09
C ARG A 15 -61.86 2.20 -18.40
N ARG A 16 -61.70 0.89 -18.42
CA ARG A 16 -60.46 0.26 -17.89
C ARG A 16 -59.48 -0.21 -18.98
N GLY A 17 -59.60 0.22 -20.20
CA GLY A 17 -58.80 -0.30 -21.32
C GLY A 17 -57.59 0.52 -21.72
N GLY A 18 -57.31 1.69 -21.09
CA GLY A 18 -56.23 2.57 -21.52
C GLY A 18 -55.03 2.70 -20.55
N GLU A 19 -55.22 2.42 -19.27
CA GLU A 19 -54.18 2.64 -18.26
C GLU A 19 -53.22 1.46 -18.15
N ASP A 20 -53.66 0.24 -18.36
CA ASP A 20 -52.84 -0.98 -18.22
C ASP A 20 -51.76 -1.07 -19.28
N GLY A 21 -51.98 -0.54 -20.49
CA GLY A 21 -50.99 -0.49 -21.56
C GLY A 21 -49.88 0.54 -21.33
N PHE A 22 -50.20 1.64 -20.68
CA PHE A 22 -49.22 2.69 -20.38
C PHE A 22 -48.28 2.25 -19.27
N VAL A 23 -48.75 1.61 -18.21
CA VAL A 23 -47.93 1.06 -17.13
C VAL A 23 -46.96 -0.01 -17.63
N LEU A 24 -47.39 -0.85 -18.57
CA LEU A 24 -46.55 -1.92 -19.13
C LEU A 24 -45.40 -1.37 -19.97
N THR A 25 -45.62 -0.31 -20.73
CA THR A 25 -44.57 0.36 -21.50
C THR A 25 -43.60 1.13 -20.60
N GLU A 26 -44.09 1.74 -19.53
CA GLU A 26 -43.26 2.43 -18.54
C GLU A 26 -42.32 1.46 -17.81
N ILE A 27 -42.81 0.30 -17.37
CA ILE A 27 -41.99 -0.75 -16.77
C ILE A 27 -40.97 -1.31 -17.78
N ALA A 28 -41.39 -1.53 -19.03
CA ALA A 28 -40.53 -2.06 -20.08
C ALA A 28 -39.35 -1.13 -20.41
N VAL A 29 -39.50 0.19 -20.25
CA VAL A 29 -38.43 1.17 -20.44
C VAL A 29 -37.60 1.37 -19.17
N SER A 30 -38.25 1.37 -18.00
CA SER A 30 -37.56 1.62 -16.72
C SER A 30 -36.64 0.47 -16.31
N LEU A 31 -36.99 -0.79 -16.57
CA LEU A 31 -36.17 -1.95 -16.23
C LEU A 31 -34.79 -1.96 -16.91
N PRO A 32 -34.66 -1.73 -18.23
CA PRO A 32 -33.33 -1.63 -18.87
C PRO A 32 -32.49 -0.48 -18.32
N ILE A 33 -33.10 0.67 -18.04
CA ILE A 33 -32.38 1.82 -17.47
C ILE A 33 -31.88 1.48 -16.07
N LEU A 34 -32.69 0.86 -15.24
CA LEU A 34 -32.32 0.40 -13.91
C LEU A 34 -31.17 -0.63 -14.00
N ALA A 35 -31.25 -1.58 -14.92
CA ALA A 35 -30.23 -2.59 -15.14
C ALA A 35 -28.88 -1.95 -15.58
N LEU A 36 -28.93 -0.95 -16.44
CA LEU A 36 -27.73 -0.19 -16.82
C LEU A 36 -27.12 0.57 -15.65
N LEU A 37 -27.94 1.23 -14.83
CA LEU A 37 -27.47 1.93 -13.64
C LEU A 37 -26.82 0.97 -12.63
N LEU A 38 -27.45 -0.17 -12.36
CA LEU A 38 -26.89 -1.18 -11.46
C LEU A 38 -25.56 -1.76 -11.99
N THR A 39 -25.48 -2.00 -13.30
CA THR A 39 -24.25 -2.46 -13.94
C THR A 39 -23.13 -1.43 -13.82
N PHE A 40 -23.44 -0.16 -14.06
CA PHE A 40 -22.49 0.94 -13.90
C PHE A 40 -22.01 1.07 -12.43
N LEU A 41 -22.93 1.00 -11.47
CA LEU A 41 -22.59 1.03 -10.05
C LEU A 41 -21.69 -0.14 -9.66
N ALA A 42 -22.03 -1.36 -10.10
CA ALA A 42 -21.22 -2.54 -9.85
C ALA A 42 -19.79 -2.38 -10.41
N PHE A 43 -19.67 -1.87 -11.64
CA PHE A 43 -18.38 -1.58 -12.26
C PHE A 43 -17.59 -0.52 -11.47
N ALA A 44 -18.23 0.57 -11.06
CA ALA A 44 -17.60 1.64 -10.29
C ALA A 44 -17.09 1.13 -8.94
N VAL A 45 -17.85 0.26 -8.26
CA VAL A 45 -17.44 -0.37 -6.99
C VAL A 45 -16.20 -1.26 -7.21
N VAL A 46 -16.24 -2.15 -8.20
CA VAL A 46 -15.09 -3.04 -8.49
C VAL A 46 -13.85 -2.23 -8.85
N TRP A 47 -14.01 -1.19 -9.66
CA TRP A 47 -12.90 -0.31 -10.04
C TRP A 47 -12.32 0.43 -8.82
N SER A 48 -13.19 0.97 -7.96
CA SER A 48 -12.78 1.64 -6.72
C SER A 48 -11.98 0.71 -5.80
N PHE A 49 -12.44 -0.54 -5.62
CA PHE A 49 -11.70 -1.53 -4.84
C PHE A 49 -10.32 -1.85 -5.42
N ARG A 50 -10.19 -1.93 -6.73
CA ARG A 50 -8.89 -2.15 -7.38
C ARG A 50 -7.94 -0.99 -7.14
N CYS A 51 -8.40 0.25 -7.33
CA CYS A 51 -7.60 1.44 -7.04
C CYS A 51 -7.17 1.48 -5.56
N TYR A 52 -8.10 1.23 -4.65
CA TYR A 52 -7.81 1.22 -3.22
C TYR A 52 -6.73 0.19 -2.84
N ARG A 53 -6.82 -1.02 -3.37
CA ARG A 53 -5.78 -2.06 -3.13
C ARG A 53 -4.42 -1.65 -3.67
N GLN A 54 -4.36 -0.99 -4.80
CA GLN A 54 -3.10 -0.49 -5.36
C GLN A 54 -2.48 0.61 -4.49
N GLU A 55 -3.29 1.55 -4.03
CA GLU A 55 -2.82 2.63 -3.15
C GLU A 55 -2.33 2.10 -1.80
N ILE A 56 -3.01 1.11 -1.21
CA ILE A 56 -2.55 0.46 0.01
C ILE A 56 -1.19 -0.22 -0.23
N ALA A 57 -1.05 -1.00 -1.29
CA ALA A 57 0.20 -1.69 -1.57
C ALA A 57 1.39 -0.73 -1.80
N ASP A 58 1.14 0.42 -2.42
CA ASP A 58 2.16 1.45 -2.59
C ASP A 58 2.48 2.19 -1.27
N ALA A 59 1.48 2.38 -0.41
CA ALA A 59 1.67 2.96 0.92
C ALA A 59 2.47 2.00 1.83
N GLU A 60 2.16 0.71 1.81
CA GLU A 60 2.91 -0.33 2.53
C GLU A 60 4.38 -0.37 2.08
N LEU A 61 4.64 -0.33 0.76
CA LEU A 61 6.00 -0.27 0.24
C LEU A 61 6.77 0.92 0.84
N ARG A 62 6.19 2.11 0.81
CA ARG A 62 6.84 3.31 1.35
C ARG A 62 7.06 3.22 2.85
N GLN A 63 6.07 2.74 3.58
CA GLN A 63 6.15 2.58 5.03
C GLN A 63 7.24 1.58 5.44
N GLU A 64 7.29 0.41 4.82
CA GLU A 64 8.34 -0.58 5.11
C GLU A 64 9.74 -0.06 4.79
N MET A 65 9.89 0.63 3.65
CA MET A 65 11.16 1.25 3.28
C MET A 65 11.59 2.32 4.28
N GLN A 66 10.67 3.15 4.78
CA GLN A 66 10.96 4.17 5.78
C GLN A 66 11.35 3.55 7.13
N ILE A 67 10.64 2.52 7.58
CA ILE A 67 10.95 1.82 8.84
C ILE A 67 12.34 1.18 8.74
N ALA A 68 12.64 0.51 7.63
CA ALA A 68 13.96 -0.10 7.42
C ALA A 68 15.07 0.96 7.39
N ALA A 69 14.87 2.05 6.67
CA ALA A 69 15.82 3.16 6.62
C ALA A 69 16.04 3.81 7.99
N ALA A 70 14.98 4.05 8.75
CA ALA A 70 15.08 4.61 10.09
C ALA A 70 15.92 3.71 11.01
N ARG A 71 15.72 2.39 10.93
CA ARG A 71 16.50 1.41 11.70
C ARG A 71 17.99 1.42 11.33
N ILE A 72 18.28 1.47 10.03
CA ILE A 72 19.66 1.53 9.55
C ILE A 72 20.33 2.84 10.00
N VAL A 73 19.63 3.97 9.87
CA VAL A 73 20.11 5.29 10.29
C VAL A 73 20.36 5.32 11.80
N GLU A 74 19.47 4.77 12.61
CA GLU A 74 19.66 4.64 14.06
C GLU A 74 20.92 3.86 14.39
N SER A 75 21.12 2.67 13.80
CA SER A 75 22.35 1.89 13.97
C SER A 75 23.60 2.65 13.50
N ALA A 76 23.51 3.36 12.38
CA ALA A 76 24.64 4.13 11.85
C ALA A 76 25.00 5.31 12.75
N LEU A 77 24.02 6.05 13.31
CA LEU A 77 24.27 7.16 14.23
C LEU A 77 24.93 6.70 15.54
N LEU A 78 24.69 5.47 15.96
CA LEU A 78 25.33 4.88 17.14
C LEU A 78 26.69 4.26 16.83
N SER A 79 27.06 4.18 15.56
CA SER A 79 28.28 3.51 15.10
C SER A 79 29.44 4.51 14.91
N ASP A 80 30.63 4.06 15.24
CA ASP A 80 31.87 4.76 14.95
C ASP A 80 32.43 4.42 13.56
N ARG A 81 32.06 3.25 13.03
CA ARG A 81 32.58 2.73 11.77
C ARG A 81 31.58 1.83 11.06
N ILE A 82 31.50 2.00 9.73
CA ILE A 82 30.81 1.08 8.81
C ILE A 82 31.86 0.38 7.94
N ARG A 83 31.75 -0.93 7.81
CA ARG A 83 32.60 -1.74 6.93
C ARG A 83 31.77 -2.69 6.08
N GLU A 84 32.10 -2.78 4.81
CA GLU A 84 31.63 -3.86 3.96
C GLU A 84 32.51 -5.10 4.21
N ARG A 85 31.95 -6.13 4.82
CA ARG A 85 32.67 -7.39 5.11
C ARG A 85 32.72 -8.32 3.91
N GLN A 86 31.62 -8.38 3.19
CA GLN A 86 31.45 -9.11 1.94
C GLN A 86 30.58 -8.25 1.04
N ARG A 87 30.61 -8.52 -0.24
CA ARG A 87 29.83 -7.76 -1.21
C ARG A 87 28.33 -7.70 -0.80
N GLY A 88 27.87 -6.52 -0.46
CA GLY A 88 26.49 -6.27 -0.02
C GLY A 88 26.18 -6.61 1.44
N VAL A 89 27.20 -6.93 2.27
CA VAL A 89 27.04 -7.16 3.72
C VAL A 89 27.74 -6.03 4.47
N TYR A 90 26.96 -5.16 5.07
CA TYR A 90 27.46 -4.00 5.81
C TYR A 90 27.42 -4.24 7.31
N GLU A 91 28.57 -4.07 7.96
CA GLU A 91 28.73 -4.20 9.41
C GLU A 91 28.93 -2.81 10.01
N MET A 92 28.08 -2.45 10.94
CA MET A 92 28.09 -1.20 11.72
C MET A 92 28.58 -1.53 13.12
N ARG A 93 29.71 -0.96 13.52
CA ARG A 93 30.27 -1.20 14.84
C ARG A 93 29.80 -0.13 15.81
N GLN A 94 29.13 -0.53 16.88
CA GLN A 94 28.70 0.35 17.96
C GLN A 94 29.61 0.18 19.17
N LEU A 95 30.11 1.28 19.69
CA LEU A 95 30.82 1.31 20.98
C LEU A 95 29.82 1.67 22.07
N LEU A 96 29.18 0.67 22.65
CA LEU A 96 28.35 0.82 23.83
C LEU A 96 29.18 0.46 25.08
N SER A 97 29.69 1.48 25.77
CA SER A 97 30.22 1.40 27.17
C SER A 97 30.81 0.03 27.58
N ASN A 98 31.92 -0.40 26.99
CA ASN A 98 32.64 -1.67 27.21
C ASN A 98 32.17 -2.92 26.47
N GLN A 99 31.14 -2.86 25.66
CA GLN A 99 30.77 -3.98 24.79
C GLN A 99 30.71 -3.52 23.32
N GLU A 100 31.47 -4.21 22.47
CA GLU A 100 31.33 -4.03 21.02
C GLU A 100 30.06 -4.73 20.55
N ALA A 101 29.02 -3.95 20.20
CA ALA A 101 27.89 -4.46 19.47
C ALA A 101 28.12 -4.28 17.96
N LYS A 102 27.74 -5.26 17.18
CA LYS A 102 27.93 -5.27 15.72
C LYS A 102 26.61 -5.55 15.05
N ASP A 103 26.05 -4.54 14.44
CA ASP A 103 24.87 -4.67 13.61
C ASP A 103 25.30 -5.00 12.18
N ARG A 104 24.69 -6.01 11.57
CA ARG A 104 24.97 -6.35 10.16
C ARG A 104 23.66 -6.27 9.37
N TYR A 105 23.80 -5.72 8.19
CA TYR A 105 22.69 -5.58 7.25
C TYR A 105 23.07 -6.19 5.91
N TRP A 106 22.21 -7.02 5.35
CA TRP A 106 22.39 -7.57 4.02
C TRP A 106 21.06 -7.87 3.36
N LEU A 107 21.09 -7.97 2.03
CA LEU A 107 19.96 -8.34 1.23
C LEU A 107 19.97 -9.86 0.98
N SER A 108 18.88 -10.55 1.30
CA SER A 108 18.65 -11.96 0.97
C SER A 108 17.21 -12.17 0.52
N ASP A 109 17.05 -12.83 -0.62
CA ASP A 109 15.73 -13.14 -1.21
C ASP A 109 14.77 -11.95 -1.29
N GLY A 110 15.32 -10.77 -1.61
CA GLY A 110 14.54 -9.53 -1.69
C GLY A 110 14.07 -8.98 -0.36
N ARG A 111 14.66 -9.42 0.74
CA ARG A 111 14.39 -8.93 2.09
C ARG A 111 15.67 -8.37 2.71
N LEU A 112 15.55 -7.25 3.37
CA LEU A 112 16.65 -6.71 4.16
C LEU A 112 16.70 -7.44 5.50
N ILE A 113 17.82 -8.07 5.79
CA ILE A 113 18.04 -8.88 7.00
C ILE A 113 18.97 -8.14 7.96
N PHE A 114 18.64 -8.25 9.24
CA PHE A 114 19.41 -7.72 10.35
C PHE A 114 19.95 -8.87 11.23
N THR A 115 21.18 -8.73 11.75
CA THR A 115 22.00 -9.84 12.26
C THR A 115 21.55 -10.55 13.50
N ASP A 116 21.01 -9.84 14.51
CA ASP A 116 20.92 -10.46 15.84
C ASP A 116 19.84 -11.56 15.94
N ALA A 117 18.94 -11.60 14.99
CA ALA A 117 17.83 -12.54 15.04
C ALA A 117 17.53 -13.24 13.72
N SER A 118 18.30 -12.99 12.64
CA SER A 118 17.96 -13.42 11.27
C SER A 118 16.55 -12.99 10.85
N PHE A 119 16.03 -11.94 11.48
CA PHE A 119 14.71 -11.41 11.16
C PHE A 119 14.80 -10.45 9.99
N PRO A 120 13.96 -10.62 8.96
CA PRO A 120 13.83 -9.62 7.93
C PRO A 120 13.23 -8.35 8.53
N ILE A 121 13.86 -7.20 8.27
CA ILE A 121 13.33 -5.89 8.63
C ILE A 121 12.19 -5.50 7.67
N THR A 122 12.26 -5.99 6.43
CA THR A 122 11.28 -5.73 5.38
C THR A 122 10.61 -7.03 4.95
N GLY A 123 9.35 -6.97 4.56
CA GLY A 123 8.59 -8.12 4.07
C GLY A 123 8.22 -9.14 5.14
N ALA A 124 8.41 -8.84 6.43
CA ALA A 124 8.08 -9.75 7.52
C ALA A 124 6.57 -9.83 7.78
N PHE A 125 5.85 -8.77 7.47
CA PHE A 125 4.42 -8.62 7.79
C PHE A 125 3.52 -8.71 6.56
N SER A 126 4.08 -8.69 5.37
CA SER A 126 3.34 -8.72 4.12
C SER A 126 3.70 -9.97 3.33
N ASP A 127 2.83 -10.97 3.36
CA ASP A 127 2.92 -12.14 2.47
C ASP A 127 2.84 -11.76 0.98
N ALA A 128 2.51 -10.52 0.70
CA ALA A 128 2.13 -10.12 -0.63
C ALA A 128 3.05 -9.10 -1.28
N GLY A 129 4.11 -8.54 -0.55
CA GLY A 129 4.36 -7.56 -1.46
C GLY A 129 5.52 -6.65 -1.50
N VAL A 130 6.41 -6.55 -0.56
CA VAL A 130 7.57 -5.68 -0.69
C VAL A 130 8.84 -6.49 -0.95
N HIS A 131 9.48 -6.20 -2.08
CA HIS A 131 10.73 -6.85 -2.48
C HIS A 131 11.81 -5.78 -2.60
N ILE A 132 12.87 -5.86 -1.78
CA ILE A 132 14.02 -4.98 -1.90
C ILE A 132 14.89 -5.48 -3.04
N THR A 133 15.11 -4.64 -4.03
CA THR A 133 15.89 -4.98 -5.23
C THR A 133 17.34 -4.57 -5.13
N SER A 134 17.63 -3.51 -4.37
CA SER A 134 19.00 -3.07 -4.13
C SER A 134 19.14 -2.44 -2.75
N PHE A 135 20.30 -2.62 -2.15
CA PHE A 135 20.72 -1.98 -0.91
C PHE A 135 22.20 -1.68 -0.99
N SER A 136 22.60 -0.44 -0.75
CA SER A 136 23.99 -0.02 -0.74
C SER A 136 24.27 1.02 0.33
N VAL A 137 25.47 0.97 0.89
CA VAL A 137 25.99 1.95 1.83
C VAL A 137 27.37 2.37 1.32
N GLN A 138 27.51 3.64 0.94
CA GLN A 138 28.75 4.15 0.34
C GLN A 138 29.30 5.33 1.14
N PRO A 139 30.62 5.38 1.41
CA PRO A 139 31.23 6.55 2.00
C PRO A 139 31.22 7.72 1.01
N ASP A 140 31.05 8.92 1.52
CA ASP A 140 31.19 10.13 0.72
C ASP A 140 32.67 10.36 0.35
N ALA A 141 32.92 10.85 -0.86
CA ALA A 141 34.28 11.07 -1.36
C ALA A 141 35.01 12.24 -0.67
N HIS A 142 34.28 13.19 -0.14
CA HIS A 142 34.82 14.42 0.44
C HIS A 142 34.72 14.48 1.97
N ALA A 143 33.85 13.65 2.55
CA ALA A 143 33.57 13.63 3.97
C ALA A 143 33.71 12.19 4.52
N PRO A 144 34.89 11.83 5.12
CA PRO A 144 35.21 10.43 5.46
C PRO A 144 34.28 9.78 6.48
N ARG A 145 33.39 10.55 7.11
CA ARG A 145 32.41 10.06 8.10
C ARG A 145 30.97 10.17 7.64
N LEU A 146 30.75 10.71 6.45
CA LEU A 146 29.45 10.78 5.82
C LEU A 146 29.25 9.53 4.96
N TYR A 147 28.13 8.86 5.16
CA TYR A 147 27.74 7.70 4.38
C TYR A 147 26.39 7.96 3.71
N HIS A 148 26.33 7.55 2.46
CA HIS A 148 25.09 7.55 1.68
C HIS A 148 24.47 6.16 1.70
N ILE A 149 23.23 6.08 2.10
CA ILE A 149 22.47 4.85 2.17
C ILE A 149 21.41 4.92 1.09
N GLU A 150 21.44 3.98 0.17
CA GLU A 150 20.46 3.88 -0.90
C GLU A 150 19.78 2.51 -0.84
N MET A 151 18.47 2.51 -0.94
CA MET A 151 17.66 1.31 -0.94
C MET A 151 16.53 1.45 -1.96
N THR A 152 16.36 0.43 -2.81
CA THR A 152 15.25 0.37 -3.78
C THR A 152 14.38 -0.83 -3.49
N GLY A 153 13.09 -0.58 -3.32
CA GLY A 153 12.07 -1.60 -3.15
C GLY A 153 11.06 -1.61 -4.30
N ARG A 154 10.43 -2.74 -4.49
CA ARG A 154 9.38 -2.95 -5.49
C ARG A 154 8.16 -3.57 -4.84
N SER A 155 6.98 -3.02 -5.15
CA SER A 155 5.70 -3.66 -4.80
C SER A 155 5.42 -4.82 -5.76
N MET A 156 5.15 -6.00 -5.21
CA MET A 156 4.78 -7.17 -6.02
C MET A 156 3.33 -7.10 -6.50
N VAL A 157 2.50 -6.26 -5.85
CA VAL A 157 1.09 -6.05 -6.23
C VAL A 157 0.96 -5.08 -7.38
N THR A 158 1.65 -3.93 -7.31
CA THR A 158 1.54 -2.87 -8.31
C THR A 158 2.67 -2.88 -9.33
N GLY A 159 3.78 -3.56 -9.02
CA GLY A 159 5.01 -3.53 -9.81
C GLY A 159 5.77 -2.22 -9.72
N ARG A 160 5.28 -1.23 -8.98
CA ARG A 160 5.95 0.06 -8.80
C ARG A 160 7.19 -0.08 -7.94
N THR A 161 8.19 0.74 -8.25
CA THR A 161 9.44 0.83 -7.49
C THR A 161 9.48 2.13 -6.70
N TYR A 162 10.09 2.06 -5.53
CA TYR A 162 10.38 3.21 -4.69
C TYR A 162 11.85 3.18 -4.28
N THR A 163 12.58 4.28 -4.50
CA THR A 163 13.97 4.43 -4.09
C THR A 163 14.03 5.44 -2.95
N LEU A 164 14.69 5.05 -1.87
CA LEU A 164 14.95 5.88 -0.73
C LEU A 164 16.46 6.11 -0.63
N THR A 165 16.86 7.37 -0.57
CA THR A 165 18.25 7.78 -0.37
C THR A 165 18.32 8.65 0.87
N THR A 166 19.27 8.36 1.75
CA THR A 166 19.53 9.15 2.95
C THR A 166 21.03 9.22 3.20
N SER A 167 21.44 10.19 4.00
CA SER A 167 22.85 10.36 4.38
C SER A 167 22.96 10.45 5.89
N VAL A 168 23.99 9.83 6.44
CA VAL A 168 24.22 9.79 7.88
C VAL A 168 25.68 10.10 8.21
N TYR A 169 25.88 10.94 9.22
CA TYR A 169 27.20 11.16 9.82
C TYR A 169 27.43 10.19 10.97
N LEU A 170 28.54 9.48 10.93
CA LEU A 170 28.94 8.61 12.03
C LEU A 170 29.38 9.42 13.24
N ARG A 171 29.15 8.87 14.40
CA ARG A 171 29.59 9.41 15.68
C ARG A 171 31.11 9.55 15.71
N GLU A 172 31.59 10.59 16.36
CA GLU A 172 33.01 10.75 16.63
C GLU A 172 33.48 9.72 17.63
N ASP A 173 34.54 8.99 17.29
CA ASP A 173 35.23 8.12 18.24
C ASP A 173 35.81 9.05 19.31
N MET A 174 35.13 9.17 20.44
CA MET A 174 35.68 9.82 21.60
C MET A 174 36.69 8.82 22.20
N GLY A 175 37.70 8.49 21.41
CA GLY A 175 38.84 7.71 21.85
C GLY A 175 39.44 8.42 23.04
N GLY A 176 39.25 7.81 24.20
CA GLY A 176 39.86 8.31 25.42
C GLY A 176 41.37 8.47 25.23
N THR A 177 41.82 9.67 25.50
CA THR A 177 43.22 9.96 25.83
C THR A 177 43.62 9.22 27.09
#